data_da3f96be10383ee8d49b79562b3c7bee
#
_entry.id   da3f96be10383ee8d49b79562b3c7bee
#
_cell.length_a   1.000
_cell.length_b   1.000
_cell.length_c   1.000
_cell.angle_alpha   90.00
_cell.angle_beta   90.00
_cell.angle_gamma   90.00
#
_symmetry.space_group_name_H-M   'P 1'
#
loop_
_entity.id
_entity.type
_entity.pdbx_description
1 polymer ?
#
loop_
_entity_poly.entity_id
_entity_poly.type
_entity_poly.pdbx_seq_one_letter_code
_entity_poly.pdbx_strand_id
1 'polypeptide(L)'
;MSACFLPYPFFSRNSLSLEFVFYGSLLGLLFFLSQMLCFLSLKRGDASLMTPIMGSKPVFVAIFVAALGLTPNNLTPSIWIAVALATISIALIGWPSKRADFSLVGIFLAVTGASGFGLLDSLVPFFTHQSDPFFLLFIVFGSVGLFSILLIPWTKGSFIAYRSESDFWMWLSAVPMGGQAICMSMAIGFYQIPTQANIFYAGRGFWSVLLVALMGGWLGLREGKSSKTLLFRRMTGALLLLIGVWLTSN
;
A
#
# COMPACT_ATOMS: atom_id res chain seq x y z
N MET A 1 -2.56 11.00 7.18
CA MET A 1 -1.28 10.48 6.68
C MET A 1 -0.28 11.60 6.43
N SER A 2 -0.53 12.59 5.56
CA SER A 2 0.42 13.70 5.28
C SER A 2 0.91 14.45 6.52
N ALA A 3 0.04 14.68 7.51
CA ALA A 3 0.42 15.33 8.77
C ALA A 3 1.53 14.58 9.55
N CYS A 4 1.66 13.28 9.39
CA CYS A 4 2.70 12.50 10.06
C CYS A 4 4.12 12.81 9.56
N PHE A 5 4.25 13.41 8.38
CA PHE A 5 5.52 13.78 7.77
C PHE A 5 5.91 15.25 7.99
N LEU A 6 5.05 16.05 8.61
CA LEU A 6 5.35 17.46 8.94
C LEU A 6 6.61 17.66 9.80
N PRO A 7 6.97 16.76 10.75
CA PRO A 7 8.20 16.92 11.52
C PRO A 7 9.49 16.61 10.75
N TYR A 8 9.41 15.94 9.57
CA TYR A 8 10.58 15.45 8.84
C TYR A 8 11.60 16.50 8.44
N PRO A 9 11.23 17.75 8.03
CA PRO A 9 12.22 18.77 7.70
C PRO A 9 13.16 19.13 8.85
N PHE A 10 12.73 18.97 10.11
CA PHE A 10 13.57 19.24 11.29
C PHE A 10 14.71 18.22 11.46
N PHE A 11 14.60 17.04 10.82
CA PHE A 11 15.62 16.00 10.82
C PHE A 11 16.50 16.03 9.56
N SER A 12 16.15 16.84 8.57
CA SER A 12 16.86 16.98 7.32
C SER A 12 18.07 17.89 7.48
N ARG A 13 19.18 17.51 6.83
CA ARG A 13 20.43 18.29 6.79
C ARG A 13 20.62 19.04 5.47
N ASN A 14 19.76 18.83 4.50
CA ASN A 14 19.89 19.40 3.16
C ASN A 14 19.08 20.68 2.98
N SER A 15 19.63 21.59 2.15
CA SER A 15 18.93 22.79 1.68
C SER A 15 17.95 22.46 0.56
N LEU A 16 16.84 23.20 0.51
CA LEU A 16 15.85 23.17 -0.57
C LEU A 16 16.49 23.49 -1.92
N SER A 17 16.53 22.51 -2.84
CA SER A 17 16.70 22.80 -4.26
C SER A 17 15.34 22.77 -4.96
N LEU A 18 15.12 23.72 -5.87
CA LEU A 18 13.86 23.82 -6.62
C LEU A 18 13.58 22.55 -7.45
N GLU A 19 14.62 21.97 -8.01
CA GLU A 19 14.58 20.73 -8.77
C GLU A 19 14.07 19.57 -7.92
N PHE A 20 14.55 19.49 -6.69
CA PHE A 20 14.17 18.43 -5.77
C PHE A 20 12.70 18.54 -5.30
N VAL A 21 12.23 19.79 -5.07
CA VAL A 21 10.82 20.04 -4.79
C VAL A 21 9.94 19.64 -5.97
N PHE A 22 10.37 19.89 -7.20
CA PHE A 22 9.65 19.50 -8.40
C PHE A 22 9.51 17.97 -8.50
N TYR A 23 10.60 17.20 -8.40
CA TYR A 23 10.54 15.74 -8.46
C TYR A 23 9.75 15.13 -7.29
N GLY A 24 9.93 15.63 -6.08
CA GLY A 24 9.15 15.18 -4.93
C GLY A 24 7.65 15.46 -5.10
N SER A 25 7.29 16.59 -5.70
CA SER A 25 5.90 16.92 -5.99
C SER A 25 5.31 16.03 -7.09
N LEU A 26 6.09 15.65 -8.11
CA LEU A 26 5.67 14.67 -9.12
C LEU A 26 5.42 13.29 -8.51
N LEU A 27 6.31 12.84 -7.62
CA LEU A 27 6.09 11.59 -6.87
C LEU A 27 4.84 11.68 -5.99
N GLY A 28 4.60 12.83 -5.35
CA GLY A 28 3.38 13.09 -4.58
C GLY A 28 2.13 13.05 -5.45
N LEU A 29 2.18 13.60 -6.66
CA LEU A 29 1.09 13.53 -7.63
C LEU A 29 0.84 12.08 -8.07
N LEU A 30 1.89 11.31 -8.35
CA LEU A 30 1.80 9.90 -8.69
C LEU A 30 1.13 9.09 -7.58
N PHE A 31 1.54 9.32 -6.31
CA PHE A 31 0.89 8.72 -5.14
C PHE A 31 -0.60 9.07 -5.10
N PHE A 32 -0.92 10.36 -5.20
CA PHE A 32 -2.28 10.86 -5.11
C PHE A 32 -3.20 10.26 -6.20
N LEU A 33 -2.73 10.25 -7.46
CA LEU A 33 -3.48 9.65 -8.57
C LEU A 33 -3.67 8.14 -8.38
N SER A 34 -2.62 7.42 -7.95
CA SER A 34 -2.70 5.99 -7.65
C SER A 34 -3.73 5.69 -6.56
N GLN A 35 -3.75 6.51 -5.50
CA GLN A 35 -4.73 6.40 -4.42
C GLN A 35 -6.15 6.66 -4.92
N MET A 36 -6.35 7.68 -5.77
CA MET A 36 -7.65 7.96 -6.37
C MET A 36 -8.13 6.80 -7.24
N LEU A 37 -7.26 6.22 -8.07
CA LEU A 37 -7.59 5.07 -8.90
C LEU A 37 -8.02 3.87 -8.05
N CYS A 38 -7.34 3.61 -6.92
CA CYS A 38 -7.74 2.58 -5.98
C CYS A 38 -9.12 2.84 -5.37
N PHE A 39 -9.43 4.07 -4.96
CA PHE A 39 -10.77 4.40 -4.44
C PHE A 39 -11.85 4.29 -5.52
N LEU A 40 -11.57 4.75 -6.75
CA LEU A 40 -12.50 4.62 -7.87
C LEU A 40 -12.74 3.15 -8.24
N SER A 41 -11.73 2.29 -8.14
CA SER A 41 -11.84 0.85 -8.32
C SER A 41 -12.83 0.25 -7.31
N LEU A 42 -12.65 0.56 -6.01
CA LEU A 42 -13.55 0.09 -4.93
C LEU A 42 -14.99 0.61 -5.09
N LYS A 43 -15.16 1.80 -5.67
CA LYS A 43 -16.49 2.35 -5.97
C LYS A 43 -17.16 1.64 -7.15
N ARG A 44 -16.40 1.06 -8.08
CA ARG A 44 -16.87 0.46 -9.33
C ARG A 44 -16.95 -1.06 -9.31
N GLY A 45 -16.37 -1.72 -8.32
CA GLY A 45 -16.32 -3.17 -8.21
C GLY A 45 -16.43 -3.64 -6.77
N ASP A 46 -16.64 -4.94 -6.61
CA ASP A 46 -16.69 -5.57 -5.30
C ASP A 46 -15.33 -5.47 -4.59
N ALA A 47 -15.31 -4.93 -3.39
CA ALA A 47 -14.10 -4.76 -2.59
C ALA A 47 -13.35 -6.09 -2.36
N SER A 48 -14.08 -7.21 -2.28
CA SER A 48 -13.49 -8.55 -2.10
C SER A 48 -12.66 -9.01 -3.30
N LEU A 49 -12.95 -8.47 -4.50
CA LEU A 49 -12.17 -8.74 -5.72
C LEU A 49 -11.11 -7.65 -5.96
N MET A 50 -11.46 -6.38 -5.75
CA MET A 50 -10.54 -5.26 -6.04
C MET A 50 -9.35 -5.23 -5.08
N THR A 51 -9.56 -5.53 -3.79
CA THR A 51 -8.49 -5.49 -2.78
C THR A 51 -7.34 -6.46 -3.07
N PRO A 52 -7.57 -7.74 -3.44
CA PRO A 52 -6.50 -8.63 -3.88
C PRO A 52 -5.75 -8.13 -5.11
N ILE A 53 -6.46 -7.54 -6.09
CA ILE A 53 -5.83 -6.99 -7.29
C ILE A 53 -4.89 -5.83 -6.91
N MET A 54 -5.33 -4.91 -6.07
CA MET A 54 -4.47 -3.85 -5.53
C MET A 54 -3.31 -4.40 -4.70
N GLY A 55 -3.49 -5.57 -4.09
CA GLY A 55 -2.44 -6.30 -3.35
C GLY A 55 -1.33 -6.86 -4.24
N SER A 56 -1.49 -6.91 -5.57
CA SER A 56 -0.43 -7.33 -6.51
C SER A 56 0.71 -6.31 -6.68
N LYS A 57 0.70 -5.22 -5.95
CA LYS A 57 1.72 -4.16 -5.94
C LYS A 57 3.17 -4.69 -5.91
N PRO A 58 3.57 -5.72 -5.12
CA PRO A 58 4.94 -6.24 -5.13
C PRO A 58 5.44 -6.70 -6.49
N VAL A 59 4.53 -7.20 -7.35
CA VAL A 59 4.87 -7.60 -8.75
C VAL A 59 5.30 -6.39 -9.55
N PHE A 60 4.51 -5.31 -9.49
CA PHE A 60 4.82 -4.08 -10.22
C PHE A 60 6.12 -3.45 -9.73
N VAL A 61 6.36 -3.44 -8.41
CA VAL A 61 7.63 -2.98 -7.84
C VAL A 61 8.80 -3.79 -8.42
N ALA A 62 8.74 -5.12 -8.39
CA ALA A 62 9.80 -5.97 -8.92
C ALA A 62 10.05 -5.74 -10.42
N ILE A 63 8.97 -5.60 -11.21
CA ILE A 63 9.06 -5.30 -12.64
C ILE A 63 9.72 -3.93 -12.88
N PHE A 64 9.30 -2.88 -12.18
CA PHE A 64 9.87 -1.55 -12.37
C PHE A 64 11.31 -1.46 -11.88
N VAL A 65 11.65 -2.08 -10.76
CA VAL A 65 13.03 -2.15 -10.28
C VAL A 65 13.93 -2.85 -11.30
N ALA A 66 13.47 -3.96 -11.88
CA ALA A 66 14.19 -4.67 -12.93
C ALA A 66 14.31 -3.85 -14.21
N ALA A 67 13.20 -3.29 -14.69
CA ALA A 67 13.14 -2.58 -15.98
C ALA A 67 13.94 -1.26 -15.96
N LEU A 68 13.95 -0.56 -14.82
CA LEU A 68 14.65 0.71 -14.66
C LEU A 68 16.10 0.55 -14.17
N GLY A 69 16.53 -0.66 -13.80
CA GLY A 69 17.89 -0.94 -13.32
C GLY A 69 18.24 -0.20 -12.03
N LEU A 70 17.26 0.19 -11.23
CA LEU A 70 17.44 1.11 -10.10
C LEU A 70 18.18 0.48 -8.91
N THR A 71 18.06 -0.84 -8.74
CA THR A 71 18.74 -1.60 -7.68
C THR A 71 19.09 -3.01 -8.21
N PRO A 72 20.07 -3.12 -9.14
CA PRO A 72 20.33 -4.37 -9.85
C PRO A 72 20.75 -5.53 -8.94
N ASN A 73 21.38 -5.25 -7.80
CA ASN A 73 21.85 -6.29 -6.87
C ASN A 73 20.76 -6.83 -5.93
N ASN A 74 19.56 -6.25 -5.94
CA ASN A 74 18.49 -6.60 -4.99
C ASN A 74 17.45 -7.57 -5.57
N LEU A 75 17.56 -7.99 -6.83
CA LEU A 75 16.62 -8.89 -7.49
C LEU A 75 17.23 -10.27 -7.71
N THR A 76 17.41 -11.02 -6.63
CA THR A 76 17.83 -12.42 -6.70
C THR A 76 16.67 -13.32 -7.18
N PRO A 77 16.93 -14.54 -7.69
CA PRO A 77 15.87 -15.47 -8.03
C PRO A 77 14.92 -15.77 -6.86
N SER A 78 15.42 -15.78 -5.63
CA SER A 78 14.61 -15.97 -4.42
C SER A 78 13.58 -14.85 -4.24
N ILE A 79 13.92 -13.60 -4.58
CA ILE A 79 12.98 -12.47 -4.52
C ILE A 79 11.88 -12.60 -5.56
N TRP A 80 12.18 -13.05 -6.78
CA TRP A 80 11.14 -13.32 -7.78
C TRP A 80 10.18 -14.44 -7.35
N ILE A 81 10.69 -15.50 -6.73
CA ILE A 81 9.86 -16.54 -6.14
C ILE A 81 9.01 -15.96 -5.00
N ALA A 82 9.58 -15.14 -4.14
CA ALA A 82 8.86 -14.50 -3.05
C ALA A 82 7.74 -13.55 -3.55
N VAL A 83 7.98 -12.79 -4.62
CA VAL A 83 6.98 -11.94 -5.29
C VAL A 83 5.83 -12.80 -5.84
N ALA A 84 6.14 -13.90 -6.50
CA ALA A 84 5.12 -14.82 -7.02
C ALA A 84 4.29 -15.44 -5.88
N LEU A 85 4.95 -15.91 -4.82
CA LEU A 85 4.28 -16.46 -3.63
C LEU A 85 3.40 -15.42 -2.93
N ALA A 86 3.88 -14.19 -2.76
CA ALA A 86 3.09 -13.10 -2.18
C ALA A 86 1.84 -12.80 -3.02
N THR A 87 1.96 -12.79 -4.34
CA THR A 87 0.85 -12.55 -5.26
C THR A 87 -0.20 -13.66 -5.19
N ILE A 88 0.24 -14.93 -5.24
CA ILE A 88 -0.65 -16.09 -5.09
C ILE A 88 -1.33 -16.08 -3.73
N SER A 89 -0.60 -15.74 -2.67
CA SER A 89 -1.12 -15.62 -1.31
C SER A 89 -2.24 -14.59 -1.22
N ILE A 90 -2.01 -13.39 -1.75
CA ILE A 90 -2.99 -12.31 -1.72
C ILE A 90 -4.24 -12.72 -2.50
N ALA A 91 -4.08 -13.37 -3.65
CA ALA A 91 -5.19 -13.91 -4.43
C ALA A 91 -5.98 -14.95 -3.63
N LEU A 92 -5.31 -15.90 -2.96
CA LEU A 92 -5.96 -16.93 -2.14
C LEU A 92 -6.68 -16.36 -0.93
N ILE A 93 -6.08 -15.40 -0.22
CA ILE A 93 -6.67 -14.79 0.96
C ILE A 93 -7.90 -13.95 0.58
N GLY A 94 -7.78 -13.14 -0.46
CA GLY A 94 -8.79 -12.18 -0.87
C GLY A 94 -9.83 -12.71 -1.86
N TRP A 95 -9.70 -13.96 -2.35
CA TRP A 95 -10.65 -14.50 -3.32
C TRP A 95 -12.08 -14.53 -2.77
N PRO A 96 -13.04 -13.94 -3.44
CA PRO A 96 -14.40 -13.85 -2.95
C PRO A 96 -15.04 -15.25 -2.74
N SER A 97 -15.83 -15.38 -1.68
CA SER A 97 -16.56 -16.63 -1.37
C SER A 97 -17.86 -16.78 -2.16
N LYS A 98 -18.38 -15.69 -2.70
CA LYS A 98 -19.59 -15.64 -3.53
C LYS A 98 -19.22 -15.05 -4.89
N ARG A 99 -20.12 -15.18 -5.89
CA ARG A 99 -19.96 -14.47 -7.17
C ARG A 99 -19.87 -12.96 -6.88
N ALA A 100 -18.70 -12.40 -7.09
CA ALA A 100 -18.46 -10.97 -6.99
C ALA A 100 -18.98 -10.29 -8.27
N ASP A 101 -19.51 -9.09 -8.16
CA ASP A 101 -19.84 -8.28 -9.33
C ASP A 101 -18.56 -7.95 -10.10
N PHE A 102 -18.47 -8.53 -11.29
CA PHE A 102 -17.28 -8.42 -12.13
C PHE A 102 -17.30 -7.12 -12.91
N SER A 103 -16.49 -6.16 -12.53
CA SER A 103 -16.33 -4.89 -13.21
C SER A 103 -14.96 -4.78 -13.88
N LEU A 104 -14.90 -4.90 -15.20
CA LEU A 104 -13.66 -4.71 -15.97
C LEU A 104 -13.03 -3.34 -15.73
N VAL A 105 -13.85 -2.30 -15.64
CA VAL A 105 -13.38 -0.95 -15.33
C VAL A 105 -12.77 -0.90 -13.92
N GLY A 106 -13.43 -1.55 -12.94
CA GLY A 106 -12.91 -1.66 -11.57
C GLY A 106 -11.55 -2.37 -11.53
N ILE A 107 -11.40 -3.48 -12.25
CA ILE A 107 -10.13 -4.22 -12.37
C ILE A 107 -9.05 -3.37 -13.01
N PHE A 108 -9.33 -2.71 -14.14
CA PHE A 108 -8.39 -1.83 -14.81
C PHE A 108 -7.89 -0.72 -13.89
N LEU A 109 -8.80 -0.06 -13.16
CA LEU A 109 -8.46 0.98 -12.19
C LEU A 109 -7.60 0.42 -11.04
N ALA A 110 -7.91 -0.80 -10.53
CA ALA A 110 -7.13 -1.45 -9.48
C ALA A 110 -5.71 -1.78 -9.92
N VAL A 111 -5.56 -2.35 -11.13
CA VAL A 111 -4.25 -2.68 -11.72
C VAL A 111 -3.43 -1.42 -11.96
N THR A 112 -4.04 -0.38 -12.55
CA THR A 112 -3.36 0.89 -12.81
C THR A 112 -2.96 1.59 -11.51
N GLY A 113 -3.81 1.58 -10.49
CA GLY A 113 -3.49 2.11 -9.16
C GLY A 113 -2.34 1.35 -8.49
N ALA A 114 -2.39 0.01 -8.51
CA ALA A 114 -1.31 -0.84 -7.97
C ALA A 114 0.01 -0.63 -8.71
N SER A 115 -0.04 -0.50 -10.05
CA SER A 115 1.13 -0.21 -10.88
C SER A 115 1.71 1.17 -10.57
N GLY A 116 0.87 2.21 -10.41
CA GLY A 116 1.32 3.54 -10.03
C GLY A 116 2.01 3.58 -8.66
N PHE A 117 1.48 2.87 -7.67
CA PHE A 117 2.16 2.70 -6.39
C PHE A 117 3.45 1.89 -6.52
N GLY A 118 3.48 0.88 -7.39
CA GLY A 118 4.69 0.10 -7.67
C GLY A 118 5.78 0.96 -8.27
N LEU A 119 5.44 1.80 -9.23
CA LEU A 119 6.36 2.75 -9.84
C LEU A 119 6.90 3.77 -8.82
N LEU A 120 6.01 4.34 -8.01
CA LEU A 120 6.40 5.25 -6.93
C LEU A 120 7.45 4.63 -6.01
N ASP A 121 7.15 3.43 -5.47
CA ASP A 121 8.05 2.76 -4.52
C ASP A 121 9.39 2.39 -5.16
N SER A 122 9.41 2.14 -6.47
CA SER A 122 10.64 1.87 -7.22
C SER A 122 11.48 3.13 -7.44
N LEU A 123 10.84 4.30 -7.61
CA LEU A 123 11.51 5.56 -7.84
C LEU A 123 12.02 6.22 -6.56
N VAL A 124 11.38 6.00 -5.42
CA VAL A 124 11.80 6.60 -4.14
C VAL A 124 13.29 6.32 -3.83
N PRO A 125 13.82 5.09 -3.92
CA PRO A 125 15.25 4.82 -3.70
C PRO A 125 16.18 5.62 -4.60
N PHE A 126 15.82 5.81 -5.86
CA PHE A 126 16.61 6.58 -6.82
C PHE A 126 16.81 8.03 -6.37
N PHE A 127 15.73 8.67 -5.91
CA PHE A 127 15.80 10.06 -5.45
C PHE A 127 16.40 10.19 -4.05
N THR A 128 16.18 9.22 -3.15
CA THR A 128 16.77 9.24 -1.81
C THR A 128 18.26 8.93 -1.82
N HIS A 129 18.78 8.27 -2.84
CA HIS A 129 20.22 8.06 -3.00
C HIS A 129 20.98 9.38 -3.27
N GLN A 130 20.30 10.32 -3.92
CA GLN A 130 20.87 11.63 -4.29
C GLN A 130 20.65 12.72 -3.23
N SER A 131 19.80 12.46 -2.23
CA SER A 131 19.38 13.46 -1.25
C SER A 131 18.82 12.83 0.04
N ASP A 132 18.58 13.67 1.03
CA ASP A 132 18.05 13.24 2.32
C ASP A 132 16.62 12.65 2.20
N PRO A 133 16.41 11.38 2.61
CA PRO A 133 15.10 10.74 2.59
C PRO A 133 14.02 11.51 3.36
N PHE A 134 14.35 12.12 4.49
CA PHE A 134 13.38 12.87 5.29
C PHE A 134 12.75 14.00 4.50
N PHE A 135 13.58 14.73 3.78
CA PHE A 135 13.14 15.87 3.02
C PHE A 135 12.30 15.47 1.80
N LEU A 136 12.74 14.44 1.06
CA LEU A 136 11.96 13.90 -0.06
C LEU A 136 10.57 13.45 0.39
N LEU A 137 10.50 12.65 1.46
CA LEU A 137 9.24 12.13 1.97
C LEU A 137 8.32 13.24 2.48
N PHE A 138 8.88 14.28 3.08
CA PHE A 138 8.12 15.48 3.46
C PHE A 138 7.46 16.14 2.24
N ILE A 139 8.22 16.34 1.14
CA ILE A 139 7.68 16.96 -0.08
C ILE A 139 6.63 16.04 -0.72
N VAL A 140 6.91 14.75 -0.86
CA VAL A 140 5.97 13.78 -1.44
C VAL A 140 4.64 13.79 -0.69
N PHE A 141 4.66 13.58 0.62
CA PHE A 141 3.42 13.50 1.40
C PHE A 141 2.80 14.87 1.69
N GLY A 142 3.59 15.93 1.72
CA GLY A 142 3.10 17.32 1.75
C GLY A 142 2.30 17.65 0.49
N SER A 143 2.82 17.27 -0.68
CA SER A 143 2.12 17.44 -1.97
C SER A 143 0.82 16.62 -2.02
N VAL A 144 0.82 15.38 -1.51
CA VAL A 144 -0.41 14.57 -1.39
C VAL A 144 -1.45 15.29 -0.52
N GLY A 145 -1.02 15.89 0.59
CA GLY A 145 -1.89 16.69 1.45
C GLY A 145 -2.49 17.89 0.70
N LEU A 146 -1.64 18.61 -0.03
CA LEU A 146 -2.05 19.76 -0.83
C LEU A 146 -3.06 19.38 -1.92
N PHE A 147 -2.79 18.31 -2.70
CA PHE A 147 -3.73 17.82 -3.71
C PHE A 147 -5.04 17.33 -3.08
N SER A 148 -5.00 16.75 -1.89
CA SER A 148 -6.21 16.34 -1.16
C SER A 148 -7.05 17.56 -0.75
N ILE A 149 -6.43 18.66 -0.33
CA ILE A 149 -7.12 19.91 -0.02
C ILE A 149 -7.76 20.52 -1.27
N LEU A 150 -7.06 20.49 -2.40
CA LEU A 150 -7.58 21.00 -3.67
C LEU A 150 -8.83 20.23 -4.17
N LEU A 151 -9.04 19.00 -3.71
CA LEU A 151 -10.27 18.24 -4.03
C LEU A 151 -11.50 18.64 -3.19
N ILE A 152 -11.31 19.36 -2.10
CA ILE A 152 -12.40 19.73 -1.18
C ILE A 152 -13.62 20.34 -1.90
N PRO A 153 -13.45 21.30 -2.86
CA PRO A 153 -14.59 21.93 -3.54
C PRO A 153 -15.46 20.96 -4.34
N TRP A 154 -14.91 19.80 -4.75
CA TRP A 154 -15.65 18.78 -5.52
C TRP A 154 -16.27 17.70 -4.64
N THR A 155 -16.01 17.70 -3.33
CA THR A 155 -16.62 16.74 -2.41
C THR A 155 -18.02 17.20 -2.01
N LYS A 156 -19.00 16.31 -2.14
CA LYS A 156 -20.37 16.54 -1.68
C LYS A 156 -20.45 16.12 -0.21
N GLY A 157 -20.44 17.07 0.70
CA GLY A 157 -20.59 16.82 2.14
C GLY A 157 -20.14 17.99 2.98
N SER A 158 -20.63 18.09 4.21
CA SER A 158 -20.15 19.07 5.17
C SER A 158 -18.91 18.52 5.87
N PHE A 159 -17.80 19.24 5.78
CA PHE A 159 -16.57 18.94 6.53
C PHE A 159 -16.74 19.04 8.05
N ILE A 160 -17.79 19.74 8.49
CA ILE A 160 -18.03 20.10 9.89
C ILE A 160 -19.13 19.24 10.51
N ALA A 161 -19.82 18.38 9.72
CA ALA A 161 -20.84 17.49 10.25
C ALA A 161 -20.18 16.33 11.02
N TYR A 162 -19.93 16.54 12.30
CA TYR A 162 -19.45 15.52 13.21
C TYR A 162 -20.54 14.46 13.43
N ARG A 163 -20.27 13.22 13.02
CA ARG A 163 -21.08 12.02 13.32
C ARG A 163 -20.29 11.16 14.30
N SER A 164 -20.58 11.29 15.59
CA SER A 164 -19.72 10.83 16.69
C SER A 164 -19.20 9.38 16.60
N GLU A 165 -20.02 8.44 16.11
CA GLU A 165 -19.59 7.03 16.06
C GLU A 165 -18.70 6.70 14.85
N SER A 166 -19.06 7.17 13.65
CA SER A 166 -18.27 6.89 12.44
C SER A 166 -16.94 7.61 12.44
N ASP A 167 -16.89 8.82 12.99
CA ASP A 167 -15.68 9.64 13.01
C ASP A 167 -14.63 9.07 13.97
N PHE A 168 -15.05 8.52 15.12
CA PHE A 168 -14.15 7.82 16.03
C PHE A 168 -13.42 6.65 15.33
N TRP A 169 -14.17 5.79 14.63
CA TRP A 169 -13.58 4.64 13.92
C TRP A 169 -12.69 5.08 12.76
N MET A 170 -13.04 6.17 12.07
CA MET A 170 -12.20 6.76 11.02
C MET A 170 -10.86 7.27 11.59
N TRP A 171 -10.88 8.01 12.69
CA TRP A 171 -9.66 8.46 13.36
C TRP A 171 -8.82 7.30 13.88
N LEU A 172 -9.46 6.32 14.51
CA LEU A 172 -8.78 5.14 15.02
C LEU A 172 -8.08 4.34 13.90
N SER A 173 -8.65 4.31 12.71
CA SER A 173 -8.03 3.66 11.53
C SER A 173 -6.95 4.52 10.88
N ALA A 174 -7.09 5.85 10.94
CA ALA A 174 -6.14 6.78 10.31
C ALA A 174 -4.76 6.78 10.98
N VAL A 175 -4.71 6.59 12.30
CA VAL A 175 -3.44 6.58 13.08
C VAL A 175 -2.55 5.39 12.68
N PRO A 176 -3.01 4.12 12.73
CA PRO A 176 -2.20 3.00 12.25
C PRO A 176 -1.81 3.11 10.77
N MET A 177 -2.70 3.67 9.94
CA MET A 177 -2.43 3.89 8.53
C MET A 177 -1.31 4.92 8.32
N GLY A 178 -1.25 5.95 9.15
CA GLY A 178 -0.16 6.92 9.18
C GLY A 178 1.16 6.27 9.63
N GLY A 179 1.14 5.50 10.71
CA GLY A 179 2.30 4.75 11.20
C GLY A 179 2.85 3.76 10.17
N GLN A 180 1.96 3.01 9.51
CA GLN A 180 2.32 2.13 8.41
C GLN A 180 3.00 2.88 7.26
N ALA A 181 2.47 4.05 6.87
CA ALA A 181 3.06 4.85 5.80
C ALA A 181 4.48 5.32 6.16
N ILE A 182 4.71 5.72 7.42
CA ILE A 182 6.03 6.07 7.93
C ILE A 182 6.98 4.87 7.82
N CYS A 183 6.61 3.71 8.38
CA CYS A 183 7.45 2.51 8.37
C CYS A 183 7.82 2.08 6.94
N MET A 184 6.84 2.06 6.03
CA MET A 184 7.08 1.72 4.62
C MET A 184 7.99 2.71 3.93
N SER A 185 7.73 4.00 4.10
CA SER A 185 8.53 5.06 3.48
C SER A 185 9.97 5.07 4.00
N MET A 186 10.16 4.80 5.30
CA MET A 186 11.49 4.64 5.88
C MET A 186 12.20 3.40 5.35
N ALA A 187 11.52 2.24 5.30
CA ALA A 187 12.11 1.02 4.76
C ALA A 187 12.58 1.21 3.31
N ILE A 188 11.77 1.86 2.48
CA ILE A 188 12.09 2.10 1.08
C ILE A 188 13.14 3.20 0.91
N GLY A 189 12.99 4.32 1.63
CA GLY A 189 13.84 5.51 1.44
C GLY A 189 15.25 5.36 2.04
N PHE A 190 15.37 4.76 3.23
CA PHE A 190 16.66 4.62 3.91
C PHE A 190 17.40 3.33 3.56
N TYR A 191 16.67 2.20 3.50
CA TYR A 191 17.30 0.89 3.24
C TYR A 191 17.34 0.53 1.77
N GLN A 192 16.62 1.28 0.91
CA GLN A 192 16.57 1.08 -0.54
C GLN A 192 16.18 -0.34 -0.97
N ILE A 193 15.24 -0.93 -0.25
CA ILE A 193 14.72 -2.28 -0.46
C ILE A 193 13.23 -2.29 -0.85
N PRO A 194 12.83 -1.65 -1.96
CA PRO A 194 11.41 -1.46 -2.29
C PRO A 194 10.66 -2.78 -2.47
N THR A 195 11.27 -3.77 -3.13
CA THR A 195 10.62 -5.06 -3.40
C THR A 195 10.41 -5.83 -2.10
N GLN A 196 11.45 -5.97 -1.28
CA GLN A 196 11.37 -6.66 0.00
C GLN A 196 10.37 -5.99 0.94
N ALA A 197 10.42 -4.65 1.06
CA ALA A 197 9.47 -3.89 1.87
C ALA A 197 8.01 -4.16 1.45
N ASN A 198 7.73 -4.25 0.15
CA ASN A 198 6.39 -4.54 -0.35
C ASN A 198 5.96 -6.00 -0.11
N ILE A 199 6.88 -6.97 -0.13
CA ILE A 199 6.59 -8.36 0.23
C ILE A 199 6.26 -8.44 1.74
N PHE A 200 7.07 -7.81 2.59
CA PHE A 200 6.78 -7.72 4.04
C PHE A 200 5.44 -7.04 4.30
N TYR A 201 5.16 -5.95 3.59
CA TYR A 201 3.88 -5.26 3.69
C TYR A 201 2.69 -6.14 3.31
N ALA A 202 2.84 -7.02 2.33
CA ALA A 202 1.83 -8.02 1.99
C ALA A 202 1.53 -8.96 3.18
N GLY A 203 2.50 -9.14 4.11
CA GLY A 203 2.35 -9.91 5.35
C GLY A 203 1.20 -9.48 6.26
N ARG A 204 0.69 -8.25 6.09
CA ARG A 204 -0.55 -7.81 6.76
C ARG A 204 -1.74 -8.73 6.48
N GLY A 205 -1.76 -9.41 5.32
CA GLY A 205 -2.78 -10.38 4.98
C GLY A 205 -2.81 -11.58 5.94
N PHE A 206 -1.63 -12.07 6.37
CA PHE A 206 -1.52 -13.11 7.39
C PHE A 206 -2.10 -12.65 8.72
N TRP A 207 -1.70 -11.46 9.19
CA TRP A 207 -2.18 -10.92 10.46
C TRP A 207 -3.69 -10.68 10.44
N SER A 208 -4.26 -10.23 9.33
CA SER A 208 -5.71 -10.04 9.21
C SER A 208 -6.46 -11.37 9.33
N VAL A 209 -5.98 -12.44 8.68
CA VAL A 209 -6.58 -13.77 8.80
C VAL A 209 -6.47 -14.32 10.21
N LEU A 210 -5.31 -14.16 10.85
CA LEU A 210 -5.05 -14.61 12.22
C LEU A 210 -5.96 -13.88 13.22
N LEU A 211 -6.06 -12.55 13.13
CA LEU A 211 -6.90 -11.74 14.00
C LEU A 211 -8.39 -12.09 13.84
N VAL A 212 -8.86 -12.27 12.60
CA VAL A 212 -10.25 -12.70 12.36
C VAL A 212 -10.49 -14.12 12.92
N ALA A 213 -9.54 -15.03 12.79
CA ALA A 213 -9.67 -16.37 13.35
C ALA A 213 -9.71 -16.38 14.89
N LEU A 214 -8.92 -15.54 15.54
CA LEU A 214 -8.83 -15.47 17.00
C LEU A 214 -9.95 -14.63 17.64
N MET A 215 -10.27 -13.49 17.05
CA MET A 215 -11.14 -12.47 17.64
C MET A 215 -12.50 -12.35 16.94
N GLY A 216 -12.67 -12.96 15.78
CA GLY A 216 -13.86 -12.79 14.94
C GLY A 216 -15.15 -13.21 15.63
N GLY A 217 -15.10 -14.26 16.46
CA GLY A 217 -16.23 -14.70 17.29
C GLY A 217 -16.59 -13.69 18.39
N TRP A 218 -15.60 -13.11 19.05
CA TRP A 218 -15.77 -12.13 20.13
C TRP A 218 -16.27 -10.78 19.60
N LEU A 219 -15.78 -10.35 18.42
CA LEU A 219 -16.18 -9.11 17.76
C LEU A 219 -17.50 -9.24 16.97
N GLY A 220 -18.14 -10.41 16.97
CA GLY A 220 -19.38 -10.65 16.22
C GLY A 220 -19.23 -10.52 14.71
N LEU A 221 -18.01 -10.66 14.19
CA LEU A 221 -17.73 -10.53 12.76
C LEU A 221 -18.37 -11.71 12.00
N ARG A 222 -19.15 -11.40 10.94
CA ARG A 222 -19.77 -12.41 10.09
C ARG A 222 -18.74 -13.35 9.44
N GLU A 223 -17.51 -12.90 9.27
CA GLU A 223 -16.40 -13.66 8.72
C GLU A 223 -15.91 -14.78 9.64
N GLY A 224 -16.11 -14.68 10.96
CA GLY A 224 -15.83 -15.75 11.92
C GLY A 224 -16.69 -17.01 11.76
N LYS A 225 -17.80 -16.91 11.01
CA LYS A 225 -18.69 -18.04 10.65
C LYS A 225 -18.43 -18.59 9.24
N SER A 226 -17.23 -18.37 8.70
CA SER A 226 -16.90 -18.79 7.34
C SER A 226 -16.80 -20.32 7.19
N SER A 227 -17.06 -20.83 5.97
CA SER A 227 -16.96 -22.25 5.68
C SER A 227 -15.53 -22.77 5.91
N LYS A 228 -15.39 -24.04 6.30
CA LYS A 228 -14.08 -24.71 6.50
C LYS A 228 -13.18 -24.57 5.26
N THR A 229 -13.73 -24.64 4.06
CA THR A 229 -13.04 -24.47 2.80
C THR A 229 -12.43 -23.06 2.64
N LEU A 230 -13.18 -22.02 3.04
CA LEU A 230 -12.69 -20.65 2.96
C LEU A 230 -11.57 -20.40 3.98
N LEU A 231 -11.72 -20.96 5.18
CA LEU A 231 -10.68 -20.88 6.21
C LEU A 231 -9.39 -21.59 5.74
N PHE A 232 -9.51 -22.80 5.22
CA PHE A 232 -8.38 -23.57 4.70
C PHE A 232 -7.64 -22.79 3.60
N ARG A 233 -8.36 -22.22 2.63
CA ARG A 233 -7.78 -21.42 1.55
C ARG A 233 -7.03 -20.19 2.07
N ARG A 234 -7.62 -19.47 3.04
CA ARG A 234 -6.98 -18.30 3.67
C ARG A 234 -5.73 -18.70 4.45
N MET A 235 -5.77 -19.82 5.17
CA MET A 235 -4.60 -20.36 5.89
C MET A 235 -3.48 -20.75 4.93
N THR A 236 -3.81 -21.42 3.82
CA THR A 236 -2.83 -21.77 2.78
C THR A 236 -2.18 -20.51 2.20
N GLY A 237 -2.98 -19.49 1.85
CA GLY A 237 -2.45 -18.21 1.39
C GLY A 237 -1.54 -17.56 2.44
N ALA A 238 -1.96 -17.54 3.70
CA ALA A 238 -1.15 -16.99 4.79
C ALA A 238 0.21 -17.70 4.95
N LEU A 239 0.23 -19.03 4.80
CA LEU A 239 1.43 -19.83 4.91
C LEU A 239 2.39 -19.59 3.72
N LEU A 240 1.87 -19.50 2.49
CA LEU A 240 2.65 -19.15 1.31
C LEU A 240 3.28 -17.75 1.45
N LEU A 241 2.56 -16.82 2.06
CA LEU A 241 3.08 -15.48 2.32
C LEU A 241 4.25 -15.48 3.31
N LEU A 242 4.15 -16.26 4.39
CA LEU A 242 5.25 -16.43 5.35
C LEU A 242 6.49 -17.03 4.69
N ILE A 243 6.31 -18.02 3.81
CA ILE A 243 7.41 -18.58 3.01
C ILE A 243 8.02 -17.49 2.11
N GLY A 244 7.20 -16.68 1.45
CA GLY A 244 7.67 -15.55 0.63
C GLY A 244 8.48 -14.56 1.45
N VAL A 245 8.02 -14.16 2.64
CA VAL A 245 8.75 -13.28 3.55
C VAL A 245 10.07 -13.91 3.98
N TRP A 246 10.08 -15.19 4.35
CA TRP A 246 11.29 -15.89 4.74
C TRP A 246 12.35 -15.92 3.62
N LEU A 247 11.92 -16.15 2.39
CA LEU A 247 12.82 -16.15 1.21
C LEU A 247 13.47 -14.78 0.95
N THR A 248 12.90 -13.69 1.43
CA THR A 248 13.49 -12.35 1.27
C THR A 248 14.48 -12.00 2.37
N SER A 249 14.52 -12.76 3.46
CA SER A 249 15.41 -12.53 4.60
C SER A 249 16.72 -13.36 4.53
N ASN A 250 16.78 -14.29 3.59
CA ASN A 250 17.97 -15.12 3.29
C ASN A 250 18.51 -14.81 1.89
#